data_b2444cf0d4ad1cf3ae77563269d8ddff
#
_entry.id   b2444cf0d4ad1cf3ae77563269d8ddff
#
_cell.length_a   1.000
_cell.length_b   1.000
_cell.length_c   1.000
_cell.angle_alpha   90.00
_cell.angle_beta   90.00
_cell.angle_gamma   90.00
#
_symmetry.space_group_name_H-M   'P 1'
#
loop_
_entity.id
_entity.type
_entity.pdbx_description
1 polymer ?
#
loop_
_entity_poly.entity_id
_entity_poly.type
_entity_poly.pdbx_seq_one_letter_code
_entity_poly.pdbx_strand_id
1 'polypeptide(L)'
;NVSARLSDCQVLLDVSVEENDDSSFKEIFDETLKLNDLVEDLEFSRLFTNKMDSSSAYVEIQAGSGGTEAQDWAEMLLRMYTKWAEGRNFSANLIEISHGDVAGIKSASLHVDGDYAYGWLRTETGIHRLVRKSPFDSGNRRHTSFASVFISPEIDDSIEININKADIRTDTYRASGAGGQHVNKTDSAVRLTHIPTGVVAQSQSDRSQHKNKENALKQLKSKLYELELQKQNEEQQILEDSKSDIGWGSQIRSYVLDQSRIKDLRTNHETGNTSAVLDGDLDDFMKSSLKAGV
;
A
#
# COMPACT_ATOMS: atom_id res chain seq x y z
N ASN A 1 3.37 -25.20 12.45
CA ASN A 1 3.19 -25.81 11.15
C ASN A 1 1.79 -26.42 11.06
N VAL A 2 0.95 -25.92 10.15
CA VAL A 2 -0.47 -26.33 9.98
C VAL A 2 -0.57 -27.87 9.75
N SER A 3 0.29 -28.42 8.90
CA SER A 3 0.29 -29.87 8.58
C SER A 3 0.54 -30.74 9.82
N ALA A 4 1.41 -30.34 10.73
CA ALA A 4 1.66 -31.11 11.96
C ALA A 4 0.43 -31.09 12.87
N ARG A 5 -0.15 -29.90 13.11
CA ARG A 5 -1.37 -29.76 13.94
C ARG A 5 -2.56 -30.52 13.36
N LEU A 6 -2.71 -30.52 12.02
CA LEU A 6 -3.75 -31.29 11.34
C LEU A 6 -3.54 -32.80 11.55
N SER A 7 -2.29 -33.31 11.46
CA SER A 7 -1.94 -34.67 11.73
C SER A 7 -2.22 -35.08 13.20
N ASP A 8 -1.91 -34.18 14.13
CA ASP A 8 -2.20 -34.40 15.55
C ASP A 8 -3.71 -34.47 15.82
N CYS A 9 -4.51 -33.59 15.19
CA CYS A 9 -5.97 -33.64 15.26
C CYS A 9 -6.52 -34.96 14.70
N GLN A 10 -5.93 -35.45 13.62
CA GLN A 10 -6.36 -36.71 13.02
C GLN A 10 -6.10 -37.92 13.93
N VAL A 11 -4.92 -37.99 14.55
CA VAL A 11 -4.58 -39.02 15.54
C VAL A 11 -5.50 -38.97 16.75
N LEU A 12 -5.76 -37.73 17.27
CA LEU A 12 -6.68 -37.56 18.39
C LEU A 12 -8.11 -37.97 18.04
N LEU A 13 -8.56 -37.72 16.82
CA LEU A 13 -9.87 -38.13 16.33
C LEU A 13 -10.00 -39.66 16.31
N ASP A 14 -8.99 -40.38 15.78
CA ASP A 14 -8.99 -41.82 15.70
C ASP A 14 -9.06 -42.43 17.10
N VAL A 15 -8.28 -41.91 18.07
CA VAL A 15 -8.32 -42.37 19.46
C VAL A 15 -9.67 -42.08 20.14
N SER A 16 -10.22 -40.86 19.91
CA SER A 16 -11.51 -40.45 20.50
C SER A 16 -12.68 -41.32 19.99
N VAL A 17 -12.62 -41.75 18.73
CA VAL A 17 -13.60 -42.67 18.15
C VAL A 17 -13.51 -44.05 18.80
N GLU A 18 -12.29 -44.56 19.08
CA GLU A 18 -12.09 -45.88 19.73
C GLU A 18 -12.55 -45.82 21.20
N GLU A 19 -12.33 -44.73 21.89
CA GLU A 19 -12.66 -44.59 23.33
C GLU A 19 -14.07 -44.04 23.61
N ASN A 20 -14.84 -43.60 22.58
CA ASN A 20 -16.14 -42.93 22.69
C ASN A 20 -16.09 -41.70 23.62
N ASP A 21 -15.05 -40.86 23.50
CA ASP A 21 -14.84 -39.71 24.34
C ASP A 21 -15.42 -38.41 23.70
N ASP A 22 -16.66 -38.06 24.11
CA ASP A 22 -17.34 -36.88 23.62
C ASP A 22 -16.63 -35.55 23.95
N SER A 23 -15.79 -35.50 25.01
CA SER A 23 -15.08 -34.29 25.38
C SER A 23 -13.96 -33.95 24.39
N SER A 24 -13.24 -34.96 23.95
CA SER A 24 -12.18 -34.83 22.95
C SER A 24 -12.69 -34.41 21.58
N PHE A 25 -13.90 -34.84 21.17
CA PHE A 25 -14.52 -34.34 19.93
C PHE A 25 -14.69 -32.84 19.90
N LYS A 26 -15.08 -32.23 21.04
CA LYS A 26 -15.25 -30.79 21.10
C LYS A 26 -13.90 -30.04 20.98
N GLU A 27 -12.86 -30.54 21.62
CA GLU A 27 -11.52 -29.95 21.51
C GLU A 27 -10.97 -30.05 20.09
N ILE A 28 -11.16 -31.19 19.43
CA ILE A 28 -10.76 -31.40 18.03
C ILE A 28 -11.52 -30.46 17.11
N PHE A 29 -12.82 -30.28 17.33
CA PHE A 29 -13.65 -29.36 16.55
C PHE A 29 -13.16 -27.91 16.69
N ASP A 30 -12.94 -27.45 17.92
CA ASP A 30 -12.45 -26.09 18.19
C ASP A 30 -11.04 -25.86 17.61
N GLU A 31 -10.16 -26.87 17.66
CA GLU A 31 -8.84 -26.80 17.04
C GLU A 31 -8.90 -26.81 15.51
N THR A 32 -9.81 -27.58 14.92
CA THR A 32 -10.01 -27.62 13.47
C THR A 32 -10.54 -26.27 12.96
N LEU A 33 -11.41 -25.58 13.70
CA LEU A 33 -11.85 -24.24 13.35
C LEU A 33 -10.69 -23.25 13.35
N LYS A 34 -9.83 -23.28 14.38
CA LYS A 34 -8.62 -22.43 14.43
C LYS A 34 -7.65 -22.72 13.29
N LEU A 35 -7.53 -23.98 12.89
CA LEU A 35 -6.71 -24.38 11.76
C LEU A 35 -7.28 -23.87 10.44
N ASN A 36 -8.61 -23.91 10.29
CA ASN A 36 -9.29 -23.38 9.11
C ASN A 36 -9.04 -21.86 8.98
N ASP A 37 -9.23 -21.11 10.07
CA ASP A 37 -8.97 -19.68 10.11
C ASP A 37 -7.51 -19.37 9.73
N LEU A 38 -6.56 -20.16 10.27
CA LEU A 38 -5.14 -20.00 9.94
C LEU A 38 -4.82 -20.31 8.46
N VAL A 39 -5.50 -21.29 7.87
CA VAL A 39 -5.35 -21.61 6.44
C VAL A 39 -5.92 -20.48 5.59
N GLU A 40 -7.10 -19.96 5.95
CA GLU A 40 -7.71 -18.83 5.25
C GLU A 40 -6.79 -17.59 5.30
N ASP A 41 -6.18 -17.30 6.43
CA ASP A 41 -5.22 -16.19 6.57
C ASP A 41 -3.96 -16.41 5.72
N LEU A 42 -3.45 -17.64 5.64
CA LEU A 42 -2.30 -17.97 4.80
C LEU A 42 -2.63 -17.93 3.30
N GLU A 43 -3.80 -18.39 2.90
CA GLU A 43 -4.29 -18.29 1.53
C GLU A 43 -4.48 -16.81 1.15
N PHE A 44 -5.01 -16.03 2.08
CA PHE A 44 -5.21 -14.60 1.89
C PHE A 44 -3.89 -13.84 1.76
N SER A 45 -2.90 -14.16 2.60
CA SER A 45 -1.55 -13.54 2.51
C SER A 45 -0.88 -13.77 1.16
N ARG A 46 -1.24 -14.82 0.41
CA ARG A 46 -0.75 -15.06 -0.95
C ARG A 46 -1.33 -14.10 -2.00
N LEU A 47 -2.40 -13.39 -1.68
CA LEU A 47 -3.00 -12.38 -2.57
C LEU A 47 -2.20 -11.08 -2.58
N PHE A 48 -1.37 -10.85 -1.57
CA PHE A 48 -0.45 -9.72 -1.50
C PHE A 48 0.79 -10.01 -2.37
N THR A 49 0.66 -9.72 -3.66
CA THR A 49 1.71 -9.99 -4.66
C THR A 49 2.53 -8.77 -5.03
N ASN A 50 2.05 -7.57 -4.71
CA ASN A 50 2.75 -6.34 -4.98
C ASN A 50 3.84 -6.11 -3.93
N LYS A 51 5.02 -5.64 -4.36
CA LYS A 51 6.14 -5.30 -3.50
C LYS A 51 5.77 -4.31 -2.40
N MET A 52 4.83 -3.40 -2.68
CA MET A 52 4.38 -2.37 -1.75
C MET A 52 3.23 -2.83 -0.84
N ASP A 53 2.66 -4.02 -1.04
CA ASP A 53 1.52 -4.49 -0.24
C ASP A 53 1.81 -4.55 1.27
N SER A 54 3.07 -4.77 1.66
CA SER A 54 3.50 -4.79 3.07
C SER A 54 3.62 -3.42 3.73
N SER A 55 3.53 -2.33 2.96
CA SER A 55 3.70 -0.97 3.46
C SER A 55 2.48 -0.47 4.21
N SER A 56 2.67 0.56 5.04
CA SER A 56 1.61 1.44 5.53
C SER A 56 0.95 2.19 4.38
N ALA A 57 -0.21 2.78 4.61
CA ALA A 57 -1.01 3.41 3.57
C ALA A 57 -1.43 4.83 3.90
N TYR A 58 -1.53 5.67 2.88
CA TYR A 58 -2.25 6.94 2.92
C TYR A 58 -3.61 6.76 2.26
N VAL A 59 -4.65 7.23 2.94
CA VAL A 59 -6.04 7.23 2.45
C VAL A 59 -6.46 8.68 2.23
N GLU A 60 -6.58 9.10 0.99
CA GLU A 60 -7.07 10.42 0.62
C GLU A 60 -8.55 10.31 0.25
N ILE A 61 -9.38 11.11 0.89
CA ILE A 61 -10.83 11.15 0.67
C ILE A 61 -11.19 12.54 0.20
N GLN A 62 -11.94 12.64 -0.89
CA GLN A 62 -12.39 13.90 -1.44
C GLN A 62 -13.89 13.87 -1.76
N ALA A 63 -14.61 14.88 -1.31
CA ALA A 63 -16.01 15.05 -1.65
C ALA A 63 -16.17 15.33 -3.16
N GLY A 64 -17.03 14.56 -3.80
CA GLY A 64 -17.37 14.73 -5.20
C GLY A 64 -18.61 15.59 -5.41
N SER A 65 -19.38 15.28 -6.45
CA SER A 65 -20.62 15.99 -6.73
C SER A 65 -21.72 15.64 -5.74
N GLY A 66 -22.43 16.64 -5.26
CA GLY A 66 -23.55 16.51 -4.30
C GLY A 66 -23.60 17.61 -3.24
N GLY A 67 -22.68 18.59 -3.30
CA GLY A 67 -22.65 19.71 -2.36
C GLY A 67 -22.47 19.26 -0.91
N THR A 68 -23.24 19.80 0.02
CA THR A 68 -23.18 19.46 1.46
C THR A 68 -23.38 17.96 1.71
N GLU A 69 -24.22 17.30 0.94
CA GLU A 69 -24.45 15.85 1.05
C GLU A 69 -23.21 15.01 0.69
N ALA A 70 -22.43 15.45 -0.31
CA ALA A 70 -21.17 14.79 -0.68
C ALA A 70 -20.07 15.04 0.36
N GLN A 71 -20.08 16.22 1.00
CA GLN A 71 -19.15 16.53 2.10
C GLN A 71 -19.46 15.69 3.36
N ASP A 72 -20.71 15.49 3.69
CA ASP A 72 -21.13 14.59 4.78
C ASP A 72 -20.78 13.12 4.45
N TRP A 73 -20.97 12.72 3.17
CA TRP A 73 -20.56 11.40 2.72
C TRP A 73 -19.05 11.16 2.85
N ALA A 74 -18.23 12.12 2.50
CA ALA A 74 -16.77 12.04 2.67
C ALA A 74 -16.38 11.88 4.16
N GLU A 75 -17.07 12.57 5.08
CA GLU A 75 -16.86 12.41 6.53
C GLU A 75 -17.29 11.01 7.03
N MET A 76 -18.39 10.49 6.50
CA MET A 76 -18.81 9.11 6.81
C MET A 76 -17.78 8.07 6.34
N LEU A 77 -17.20 8.25 5.16
CA LEU A 77 -16.12 7.39 4.66
C LEU A 77 -14.86 7.48 5.53
N LEU A 78 -14.45 8.69 5.93
CA LEU A 78 -13.32 8.88 6.83
C LEU A 78 -13.52 8.10 8.13
N ARG A 79 -14.70 8.23 8.74
CA ARG A 79 -15.05 7.47 9.95
C ARG A 79 -15.03 5.96 9.70
N MET A 80 -15.56 5.50 8.58
CA MET A 80 -15.61 4.08 8.19
C MET A 80 -14.22 3.47 8.11
N TYR A 81 -13.29 4.12 7.40
CA TYR A 81 -11.89 3.64 7.28
C TYR A 81 -11.12 3.73 8.59
N THR A 82 -11.35 4.78 9.38
CA THR A 82 -10.74 4.89 10.72
C THR A 82 -11.17 3.72 11.61
N LYS A 83 -12.45 3.41 11.65
CA LYS A 83 -12.96 2.28 12.44
C LYS A 83 -12.51 0.92 11.94
N TRP A 84 -12.39 0.76 10.61
CA TRP A 84 -11.82 -0.45 10.04
C TRP A 84 -10.37 -0.65 10.48
N ALA A 85 -9.56 0.41 10.43
CA ALA A 85 -8.16 0.35 10.87
C ALA A 85 -8.05 0.03 12.37
N GLU A 86 -8.86 0.68 13.22
CA GLU A 86 -8.93 0.39 14.65
C GLU A 86 -9.32 -1.08 14.92
N GLY A 87 -10.30 -1.60 14.18
CA GLY A 87 -10.75 -3.00 14.31
C GLY A 87 -9.68 -4.03 13.97
N ARG A 88 -8.70 -3.64 13.12
CA ARG A 88 -7.52 -4.45 12.78
C ARG A 88 -6.30 -4.18 13.65
N ASN A 89 -6.42 -3.35 14.68
CA ASN A 89 -5.32 -2.87 15.51
C ASN A 89 -4.23 -2.11 14.72
N PHE A 90 -4.61 -1.47 13.61
CA PHE A 90 -3.76 -0.54 12.90
C PHE A 90 -3.83 0.84 13.55
N SER A 91 -2.75 1.61 13.46
CA SER A 91 -2.74 3.00 13.91
C SER A 91 -3.28 3.90 12.81
N ALA A 92 -4.37 4.61 13.07
CA ALA A 92 -4.99 5.53 12.11
C ALA A 92 -4.77 6.99 12.55
N ASN A 93 -3.93 7.73 11.84
CA ASN A 93 -3.55 9.09 12.17
C ASN A 93 -4.07 10.06 11.11
N LEU A 94 -4.93 10.99 11.51
CA LEU A 94 -5.41 12.04 10.63
C LEU A 94 -4.28 13.06 10.39
N ILE A 95 -3.86 13.22 9.13
CA ILE A 95 -2.79 14.15 8.73
C ILE A 95 -3.37 15.52 8.42
N GLU A 96 -4.38 15.55 7.58
CA GLU A 96 -5.01 16.78 7.11
C GLU A 96 -6.52 16.59 6.99
N ILE A 97 -7.26 17.65 7.28
CA ILE A 97 -8.71 17.72 7.10
C ILE A 97 -9.13 19.12 6.65
N SER A 98 -9.94 19.17 5.61
CA SER A 98 -10.60 20.38 5.15
C SER A 98 -12.09 20.29 5.36
N HIS A 99 -12.63 21.08 6.29
CA HIS A 99 -14.03 21.03 6.63
C HIS A 99 -14.92 21.65 5.54
N GLY A 100 -16.15 21.13 5.45
CA GLY A 100 -17.23 21.73 4.68
C GLY A 100 -17.72 23.05 5.28
N ASP A 101 -18.38 23.85 4.47
CA ASP A 101 -18.88 25.17 4.94
C ASP A 101 -20.11 25.03 5.85
N VAL A 102 -20.90 23.97 5.72
CA VAL A 102 -22.14 23.70 6.48
C VAL A 102 -22.04 22.42 7.28
N ALA A 103 -21.57 21.34 6.69
CA ALA A 103 -21.41 20.03 7.31
C ALA A 103 -20.39 19.21 6.54
N GLY A 104 -19.84 18.17 7.18
CA GLY A 104 -18.92 17.22 6.57
C GLY A 104 -17.54 17.80 6.26
N ILE A 105 -16.85 17.14 5.36
CA ILE A 105 -15.48 17.50 4.93
C ILE A 105 -15.39 17.63 3.42
N LYS A 106 -14.57 18.58 2.95
CA LYS A 106 -14.19 18.73 1.53
C LYS A 106 -13.16 17.68 1.14
N SER A 107 -12.18 17.50 2.00
CA SER A 107 -11.14 16.48 1.85
C SER A 107 -10.55 16.07 3.19
N ALA A 108 -9.97 14.87 3.26
CA ALA A 108 -9.16 14.43 4.39
C ALA A 108 -8.04 13.49 3.91
N SER A 109 -6.94 13.48 4.64
CA SER A 109 -5.80 12.58 4.47
C SER A 109 -5.58 11.82 5.76
N LEU A 110 -5.69 10.50 5.71
CA LEU A 110 -5.51 9.59 6.83
C LEU A 110 -4.28 8.71 6.57
N HIS A 111 -3.35 8.64 7.51
CA HIS A 111 -2.26 7.66 7.50
C HIS A 111 -2.67 6.44 8.31
N VAL A 112 -2.61 5.28 7.70
CA VAL A 112 -2.90 3.98 8.32
C VAL A 112 -1.61 3.19 8.39
N ASP A 113 -1.07 3.07 9.62
CA ASP A 113 0.16 2.36 9.90
C ASP A 113 -0.15 0.96 10.43
N GLY A 114 0.39 -0.04 9.75
CA GLY A 114 0.21 -1.44 10.09
C GLY A 114 0.70 -2.37 8.98
N ASP A 115 1.00 -3.61 9.36
CA ASP A 115 1.49 -4.64 8.43
C ASP A 115 0.43 -4.93 7.34
N TYR A 116 0.84 -4.75 6.08
CA TYR A 116 -0.03 -4.94 4.91
C TYR A 116 -1.22 -3.97 4.83
N ALA A 117 -1.16 -2.81 5.48
CA ALA A 117 -2.25 -1.83 5.43
C ALA A 117 -2.53 -1.38 4.00
N TYR A 118 -1.50 -1.11 3.19
CA TYR A 118 -1.67 -0.80 1.77
C TYR A 118 -2.23 -1.97 0.98
N GLY A 119 -1.74 -3.18 1.20
CA GLY A 119 -2.22 -4.38 0.51
C GLY A 119 -3.73 -4.59 0.67
N TRP A 120 -4.27 -4.33 1.87
CA TRP A 120 -5.70 -4.37 2.14
C TRP A 120 -6.46 -3.23 1.46
N LEU A 121 -6.00 -2.00 1.65
CA LEU A 121 -6.72 -0.79 1.27
C LEU A 121 -6.65 -0.48 -0.23
N ARG A 122 -5.62 -0.92 -0.96
CA ARG A 122 -5.40 -0.56 -2.38
C ARG A 122 -6.61 -0.80 -3.28
N THR A 123 -7.43 -1.80 -2.96
CA THR A 123 -8.65 -2.13 -3.71
C THR A 123 -9.79 -1.14 -3.45
N GLU A 124 -9.68 -0.26 -2.46
CA GLU A 124 -10.68 0.76 -2.14
C GLU A 124 -10.54 2.04 -2.96
N THR A 125 -9.50 2.13 -3.80
CA THR A 125 -9.29 3.27 -4.70
C THR A 125 -10.40 3.36 -5.74
N GLY A 126 -11.14 4.49 -5.75
CA GLY A 126 -12.21 4.73 -6.71
C GLY A 126 -13.33 5.60 -6.17
N ILE A 127 -14.46 5.59 -6.86
CA ILE A 127 -15.63 6.40 -6.51
C ILE A 127 -16.63 5.58 -5.72
N HIS A 128 -16.98 6.10 -4.54
CA HIS A 128 -18.00 5.57 -3.64
C HIS A 128 -19.29 6.37 -3.80
N ARG A 129 -20.38 5.70 -4.19
CA ARG A 129 -21.68 6.31 -4.42
C ARG A 129 -22.59 6.09 -3.23
N LEU A 130 -23.10 7.17 -2.65
CA LEU A 130 -24.15 7.14 -1.61
C LEU A 130 -25.52 7.46 -2.21
N VAL A 131 -26.52 6.71 -1.83
CA VAL A 131 -27.94 6.98 -2.13
C VAL A 131 -28.73 6.86 -0.82
N ARG A 132 -29.28 7.99 -0.36
CA ARG A 132 -30.11 8.03 0.85
C ARG A 132 -31.12 9.18 0.79
N LYS A 133 -32.07 9.20 1.72
CA LYS A 133 -32.85 10.39 2.01
C LYS A 133 -31.97 11.41 2.70
N SER A 134 -31.85 12.61 2.12
CA SER A 134 -30.93 13.63 2.61
C SER A 134 -31.42 14.25 3.91
N PRO A 135 -30.60 14.30 4.98
CA PRO A 135 -30.92 15.04 6.20
C PRO A 135 -30.87 16.56 6.01
N PHE A 136 -30.26 17.04 4.91
CA PHE A 136 -30.11 18.47 4.60
C PHE A 136 -31.23 19.01 3.68
N ASP A 137 -32.05 18.13 3.14
CA ASP A 137 -33.22 18.52 2.30
C ASP A 137 -34.49 18.54 3.12
N SER A 138 -35.09 19.72 3.22
CA SER A 138 -36.36 19.92 3.92
C SER A 138 -37.50 19.05 3.37
N GLY A 139 -37.43 18.64 2.10
CA GLY A 139 -38.36 17.74 1.45
C GLY A 139 -38.08 16.25 1.69
N ASN A 140 -37.05 15.91 2.44
CA ASN A 140 -36.62 14.53 2.74
C ASN A 140 -36.52 13.64 1.46
N ARG A 141 -36.09 14.25 0.35
CA ARG A 141 -35.99 13.59 -0.94
C ARG A 141 -34.73 12.70 -0.98
N ARG A 142 -34.81 11.72 -1.86
CA ARG A 142 -33.67 10.83 -2.14
C ARG A 142 -32.62 11.55 -2.96
N HIS A 143 -31.38 11.58 -2.45
CA HIS A 143 -30.24 12.19 -3.10
C HIS A 143 -29.18 11.13 -3.43
N THR A 144 -28.39 11.44 -4.45
CA THR A 144 -27.21 10.65 -4.83
C THR A 144 -25.99 11.55 -4.71
N SER A 145 -24.99 11.08 -3.97
CA SER A 145 -23.74 11.81 -3.74
C SER A 145 -22.54 10.90 -3.99
N PHE A 146 -21.44 11.51 -4.33
CA PHE A 146 -20.21 10.81 -4.68
C PHE A 146 -19.06 11.33 -3.83
N ALA A 147 -18.16 10.43 -3.47
CA ALA A 147 -16.86 10.78 -2.90
C ALA A 147 -15.81 9.88 -3.53
N SER A 148 -14.63 10.41 -3.78
CA SER A 148 -13.50 9.66 -4.26
C SER A 148 -12.60 9.26 -3.10
N VAL A 149 -12.07 8.05 -3.15
CA VAL A 149 -11.05 7.53 -2.25
C VAL A 149 -9.85 7.18 -3.09
N PHE A 150 -8.67 7.62 -2.67
CA PHE A 150 -7.41 7.27 -3.30
C PHE A 150 -6.47 6.71 -2.24
N ILE A 151 -5.86 5.57 -2.54
CA ILE A 151 -4.94 4.88 -1.64
C ILE A 151 -3.56 4.88 -2.26
N SER A 152 -2.57 5.33 -1.49
CA SER A 152 -1.16 5.27 -1.88
C SER A 152 -0.33 4.58 -0.80
N PRO A 153 0.73 3.85 -1.17
CA PRO A 153 1.64 3.25 -0.19
C PRO A 153 2.50 4.31 0.47
N GLU A 154 2.90 4.07 1.70
CA GLU A 154 4.01 4.79 2.30
C GLU A 154 5.31 4.33 1.67
N ILE A 155 6.00 5.26 1.01
CA ILE A 155 7.30 5.01 0.41
C ILE A 155 8.36 5.40 1.44
N ASP A 156 9.25 4.48 1.78
CA ASP A 156 10.39 4.78 2.63
C ASP A 156 11.38 5.66 1.84
N ASP A 157 11.53 6.91 2.26
CA ASP A 157 12.44 7.88 1.65
C ASP A 157 13.92 7.57 1.90
N SER A 158 14.24 6.53 2.66
CA SER A 158 15.61 6.12 2.92
C SER A 158 16.18 5.36 1.72
N ILE A 159 16.74 6.09 0.76
CA ILE A 159 17.52 5.50 -0.33
C ILE A 159 18.87 5.04 0.24
N GLU A 160 18.96 3.82 0.73
CA GLU A 160 20.22 3.19 1.08
C GLU A 160 20.91 2.64 -0.18
N ILE A 161 21.96 3.34 -0.62
CA ILE A 161 22.79 2.84 -1.73
C ILE A 161 23.85 1.88 -1.18
N ASN A 162 23.55 0.61 -1.25
CA ASN A 162 24.49 -0.46 -0.97
C ASN A 162 25.24 -0.84 -2.26
N ILE A 163 26.48 -0.33 -2.40
CA ILE A 163 27.32 -0.66 -3.55
C ILE A 163 28.17 -1.89 -3.21
N ASN A 164 27.90 -3.00 -3.89
CA ASN A 164 28.77 -4.17 -3.81
C ASN A 164 30.05 -3.90 -4.60
N LYS A 165 31.23 -4.12 -3.98
CA LYS A 165 32.51 -3.93 -4.63
C LYS A 165 32.71 -4.82 -5.87
N ALA A 166 32.04 -5.95 -5.95
CA ALA A 166 32.04 -6.85 -7.08
C ALA A 166 31.39 -6.25 -8.34
N ASP A 167 30.45 -5.31 -8.15
CA ASP A 167 29.68 -4.68 -9.21
C ASP A 167 30.35 -3.42 -9.77
N ILE A 168 31.55 -3.08 -9.24
CA ILE A 168 32.33 -1.92 -9.70
C ILE A 168 33.51 -2.38 -10.55
N ARG A 169 33.51 -2.03 -11.84
CA ARG A 169 34.68 -2.09 -12.67
C ARG A 169 35.54 -0.85 -12.46
N THR A 170 36.84 -1.04 -12.15
CA THR A 170 37.78 0.03 -11.93
C THR A 170 38.78 0.07 -13.07
N ASP A 171 38.81 1.16 -13.82
CA ASP A 171 39.76 1.42 -14.88
C ASP A 171 40.69 2.58 -14.48
N THR A 172 41.98 2.41 -14.65
CA THR A 172 43.00 3.47 -14.42
C THR A 172 43.55 3.96 -15.73
N TYR A 173 43.76 5.27 -15.85
CA TYR A 173 44.29 5.86 -17.08
C TYR A 173 45.12 7.10 -16.76
N ARG A 174 45.84 7.59 -17.77
CA ARG A 174 46.66 8.80 -17.65
C ARG A 174 45.77 10.03 -17.67
N ALA A 175 45.96 10.90 -16.68
CA ALA A 175 45.25 12.16 -16.64
C ALA A 175 45.64 13.03 -17.85
N SER A 176 44.68 13.59 -18.55
CA SER A 176 44.88 14.54 -19.64
C SER A 176 44.57 15.95 -19.14
N GLY A 177 45.54 16.86 -19.09
CA GLY A 177 45.33 18.25 -18.65
C GLY A 177 46.65 19.05 -18.65
N ALA A 178 46.55 20.36 -18.47
CA ALA A 178 47.66 21.28 -18.31
C ALA A 178 48.35 21.03 -16.96
N GLY A 179 49.31 20.12 -16.92
CA GLY A 179 50.09 19.77 -15.75
C GLY A 179 51.55 19.37 -16.15
N GLY A 180 52.52 19.60 -15.27
CA GLY A 180 53.93 19.35 -15.53
C GLY A 180 54.25 17.87 -15.82
N GLN A 181 55.51 17.57 -16.11
CA GLN A 181 56.02 16.24 -16.56
C GLN A 181 55.57 15.02 -15.74
N HIS A 182 55.09 15.22 -14.49
CA HIS A 182 54.65 14.14 -13.61
C HIS A 182 53.22 13.67 -13.92
N VAL A 183 52.33 14.56 -14.40
CA VAL A 183 50.92 14.24 -14.72
C VAL A 183 50.79 13.33 -15.95
N ASN A 184 51.78 13.45 -16.87
CA ASN A 184 51.74 12.71 -18.13
C ASN A 184 52.47 11.34 -18.06
N LYS A 185 53.08 10.96 -16.90
CA LYS A 185 53.85 9.72 -16.76
C LYS A 185 53.19 8.67 -15.86
N THR A 186 52.23 9.04 -15.03
CA THR A 186 51.59 8.12 -14.06
C THR A 186 50.10 7.97 -14.34
N ASP A 187 49.57 6.74 -14.27
CA ASP A 187 48.15 6.41 -14.43
C ASP A 187 47.42 6.72 -13.12
N SER A 188 47.29 8.04 -12.79
CA SER A 188 46.69 8.51 -11.55
C SER A 188 45.18 8.73 -11.66
N ALA A 189 44.62 8.86 -12.86
CA ALA A 189 43.19 9.02 -13.08
C ALA A 189 42.45 7.68 -12.91
N VAL A 190 41.28 7.72 -12.28
CA VAL A 190 40.47 6.56 -12.00
C VAL A 190 39.06 6.76 -12.57
N ARG A 191 38.57 5.73 -13.26
CA ARG A 191 37.16 5.63 -13.70
C ARG A 191 36.55 4.41 -13.04
N LEU A 192 35.38 4.62 -12.43
CA LEU A 192 34.57 3.57 -11.84
C LEU A 192 33.29 3.43 -12.66
N THR A 193 32.96 2.21 -13.05
CA THR A 193 31.74 1.88 -13.77
C THR A 193 30.95 0.91 -12.92
N HIS A 194 29.71 1.27 -12.57
CA HIS A 194 28.77 0.35 -11.92
C HIS A 194 28.13 -0.53 -12.98
N ILE A 195 28.49 -1.82 -12.98
CA ILE A 195 28.11 -2.76 -14.05
C ILE A 195 26.60 -2.90 -14.25
N PRO A 196 25.77 -3.04 -13.15
CA PRO A 196 24.33 -3.24 -13.31
C PRO A 196 23.60 -2.04 -13.92
N THR A 197 24.00 -0.80 -13.58
CA THR A 197 23.31 0.43 -14.03
C THR A 197 24.03 1.13 -15.19
N GLY A 198 25.28 0.77 -15.49
CA GLY A 198 26.11 1.46 -16.49
C GLY A 198 26.60 2.86 -16.06
N VAL A 199 26.30 3.31 -14.84
CA VAL A 199 26.70 4.64 -14.34
C VAL A 199 28.21 4.71 -14.20
N VAL A 200 28.79 5.81 -14.70
CA VAL A 200 30.22 6.05 -14.70
C VAL A 200 30.56 7.28 -13.88
N ALA A 201 31.59 7.16 -13.02
CA ALA A 201 32.22 8.26 -12.32
C ALA A 201 33.74 8.24 -12.55
N GLN A 202 34.34 9.41 -12.67
CA GLN A 202 35.78 9.51 -12.89
C GLN A 202 36.38 10.66 -12.10
N SER A 203 37.60 10.46 -11.59
CA SER A 203 38.35 11.50 -10.90
C SER A 203 39.82 11.48 -11.34
N GLN A 204 40.35 12.70 -11.59
CA GLN A 204 41.76 12.94 -11.94
C GLN A 204 42.33 14.17 -11.21
N SER A 205 41.66 14.63 -10.15
CA SER A 205 41.96 15.90 -9.47
C SER A 205 43.20 15.83 -8.58
N ASP A 206 43.62 14.64 -8.15
CA ASP A 206 44.78 14.47 -7.25
C ASP A 206 45.89 13.67 -7.93
N ARG A 207 47.12 13.83 -7.43
CA ARG A 207 48.29 13.02 -7.87
C ARG A 207 48.23 11.59 -7.34
N SER A 208 47.48 11.35 -6.31
CA SER A 208 47.28 10.04 -5.67
C SER A 208 46.14 9.29 -6.32
N GLN A 209 46.44 8.14 -6.94
CA GLN A 209 45.42 7.23 -7.48
C GLN A 209 44.39 6.79 -6.42
N HIS A 210 44.86 6.61 -5.17
CA HIS A 210 43.98 6.19 -4.07
C HIS A 210 42.93 7.27 -3.74
N LYS A 211 43.36 8.54 -3.65
CA LYS A 211 42.44 9.66 -3.44
C LYS A 211 41.48 9.85 -4.62
N ASN A 212 41.95 9.69 -5.84
CA ASN A 212 41.07 9.73 -7.02
C ASN A 212 40.03 8.60 -7.00
N LYS A 213 40.41 7.40 -6.53
CA LYS A 213 39.46 6.29 -6.37
C LYS A 213 38.40 6.59 -5.33
N GLU A 214 38.77 7.17 -4.18
CA GLU A 214 37.81 7.58 -3.14
C GLU A 214 36.84 8.68 -3.64
N ASN A 215 37.38 9.68 -4.35
CA ASN A 215 36.58 10.74 -4.94
C ASN A 215 35.64 10.21 -6.02
N ALA A 216 36.11 9.33 -6.88
CA ALA A 216 35.28 8.68 -7.89
C ALA A 216 34.17 7.81 -7.25
N LEU A 217 34.47 7.12 -6.13
CA LEU A 217 33.48 6.35 -5.40
C LEU A 217 32.37 7.24 -4.77
N LYS A 218 32.77 8.38 -4.19
CA LYS A 218 31.79 9.36 -3.70
C LYS A 218 30.89 9.91 -4.82
N GLN A 219 31.48 10.24 -5.96
CA GLN A 219 30.73 10.69 -7.12
C GLN A 219 29.80 9.60 -7.68
N LEU A 220 30.26 8.34 -7.69
CA LEU A 220 29.44 7.20 -8.12
C LEU A 220 28.24 7.02 -7.20
N LYS A 221 28.43 7.10 -5.88
CA LYS A 221 27.35 7.05 -4.90
C LYS A 221 26.32 8.15 -5.12
N SER A 222 26.76 9.39 -5.32
CA SER A 222 25.85 10.52 -5.58
C SER A 222 25.03 10.31 -6.86
N LYS A 223 25.67 9.83 -7.93
CA LYS A 223 24.96 9.56 -9.20
C LYS A 223 23.97 8.41 -9.10
N LEU A 224 24.28 7.37 -8.35
CA LEU A 224 23.38 6.25 -8.11
C LEU A 224 22.19 6.69 -7.23
N TYR A 225 22.42 7.55 -6.24
CA TYR A 225 21.38 8.15 -5.43
C TYR A 225 20.41 8.98 -6.29
N GLU A 226 20.95 9.82 -7.16
CA GLU A 226 20.17 10.66 -8.06
C GLU A 226 19.32 9.83 -9.04
N LEU A 227 19.89 8.72 -9.55
CA LEU A 227 19.16 7.79 -10.42
C LEU A 227 18.04 7.06 -9.69
N GLU A 228 18.25 6.65 -8.43
CA GLU A 228 17.22 5.97 -7.64
C GLU A 228 16.11 6.95 -7.22
N LEU A 229 16.47 8.19 -6.86
CA LEU A 229 15.52 9.26 -6.59
C LEU A 229 14.66 9.57 -7.83
N GLN A 230 15.27 9.58 -9.02
CA GLN A 230 14.54 9.79 -10.27
C GLN A 230 13.52 8.67 -10.54
N LYS A 231 13.89 7.42 -10.29
CA LYS A 231 12.96 6.28 -10.43
C LYS A 231 11.79 6.36 -9.44
N GLN A 232 12.07 6.71 -8.18
CA GLN A 232 11.01 6.91 -7.19
C GLN A 232 10.05 8.03 -7.61
N ASN A 233 10.60 9.15 -8.12
CA ASN A 233 9.77 10.25 -8.62
C ASN A 233 8.93 9.84 -9.84
N GLU A 234 9.46 9.03 -10.76
CA GLU A 234 8.71 8.48 -11.90
C GLU A 234 7.58 7.55 -11.43
N GLU A 235 7.84 6.69 -10.44
CA GLU A 235 6.82 5.81 -9.84
C GLU A 235 5.73 6.62 -9.12
N GLN A 236 6.10 7.67 -8.38
CA GLN A 236 5.16 8.60 -7.76
C GLN A 236 4.32 9.35 -8.80
N GLN A 237 4.93 9.79 -9.90
CA GLN A 237 4.23 10.48 -10.97
C GLN A 237 3.20 9.60 -11.66
N ILE A 238 3.50 8.31 -11.87
CA ILE A 238 2.54 7.33 -12.39
C ILE A 238 1.36 7.17 -11.42
N LEU A 239 1.62 7.15 -10.10
CA LEU A 239 0.57 7.11 -9.08
C LEU A 239 -0.28 8.40 -9.08
N GLU A 240 0.34 9.57 -9.22
CA GLU A 240 -0.37 10.86 -9.30
C GLU A 240 -1.19 10.98 -10.60
N ASP A 241 -0.65 10.55 -11.73
CA ASP A 241 -1.36 10.55 -13.00
C ASP A 241 -2.59 9.63 -12.95
N SER A 242 -2.52 8.53 -12.20
CA SER A 242 -3.69 7.66 -11.96
C SER A 242 -4.81 8.34 -11.17
N LYS A 243 -4.50 9.38 -10.33
CA LYS A 243 -5.52 10.19 -9.64
C LYS A 243 -6.40 10.97 -10.63
N SER A 244 -5.86 11.45 -11.74
CA SER A 244 -6.60 12.23 -12.73
C SER A 244 -7.60 11.39 -13.52
N ASP A 245 -7.39 10.08 -13.63
CA ASP A 245 -8.26 9.14 -14.33
C ASP A 245 -9.44 8.62 -13.48
N ILE A 246 -9.50 8.98 -12.18
CA ILE A 246 -10.65 8.67 -11.30
C ILE A 246 -11.81 9.63 -11.66
N GLY A 247 -12.25 9.56 -12.90
CA GLY A 247 -13.44 10.25 -13.40
C GLY A 247 -14.73 9.50 -12.99
N TRP A 248 -15.86 10.12 -13.28
CA TRP A 248 -17.21 9.64 -12.98
C TRP A 248 -17.53 8.20 -13.41
N GLY A 249 -16.68 7.56 -14.25
CA GLY A 249 -16.84 6.19 -14.73
C GLY A 249 -16.35 5.09 -13.77
N SER A 250 -15.52 5.40 -12.79
CA SER A 250 -14.84 4.43 -11.94
C SER A 250 -15.55 4.19 -10.61
N GLN A 251 -16.88 3.98 -10.62
CA GLN A 251 -17.61 3.65 -9.41
C GLN A 251 -17.27 2.22 -8.97
N ILE A 252 -16.69 2.08 -7.78
CA ILE A 252 -16.34 0.78 -7.22
C ILE A 252 -17.45 0.22 -6.33
N ARG A 253 -18.10 1.07 -5.52
CA ARG A 253 -19.11 0.62 -4.56
C ARG A 253 -20.30 1.57 -4.46
N SER A 254 -21.49 0.98 -4.33
CA SER A 254 -22.76 1.72 -4.18
C SER A 254 -23.40 1.41 -2.84
N TYR A 255 -23.65 2.45 -2.06
CA TYR A 255 -24.27 2.43 -0.74
C TYR A 255 -25.70 2.97 -0.84
N VAL A 256 -26.69 2.11 -0.78
CA VAL A 256 -28.13 2.45 -0.89
C VAL A 256 -28.78 2.24 0.47
N LEU A 257 -28.70 3.26 1.34
CA LEU A 257 -29.08 3.12 2.75
C LEU A 257 -30.58 2.93 2.97
N ASP A 258 -31.42 3.55 2.15
CA ASP A 258 -32.88 3.40 2.21
C ASP A 258 -33.39 1.99 1.80
N GLN A 259 -32.55 1.20 1.13
CA GLN A 259 -32.83 -0.20 0.78
C GLN A 259 -31.98 -1.18 1.61
N SER A 260 -31.21 -0.69 2.59
CA SER A 260 -30.27 -1.48 3.38
C SER A 260 -29.40 -2.36 2.49
N ARG A 261 -28.75 -1.77 1.49
CA ARG A 261 -27.92 -2.50 0.52
C ARG A 261 -26.62 -1.77 0.22
N ILE A 262 -25.50 -2.48 0.35
CA ILE A 262 -24.20 -2.05 -0.13
C ILE A 262 -23.69 -3.10 -1.11
N LYS A 263 -23.26 -2.66 -2.29
CA LYS A 263 -22.79 -3.54 -3.36
C LYS A 263 -21.51 -3.02 -3.97
N ASP A 264 -20.49 -3.86 -4.05
CA ASP A 264 -19.31 -3.64 -4.90
C ASP A 264 -19.65 -3.99 -6.35
N LEU A 265 -19.39 -3.06 -7.26
CA LEU A 265 -19.77 -3.19 -8.67
C LEU A 265 -18.78 -4.03 -9.48
N ARG A 266 -17.57 -4.22 -8.97
CA ARG A 266 -16.50 -4.98 -9.61
C ARG A 266 -16.65 -6.48 -9.34
N THR A 267 -16.91 -6.84 -8.08
CA THR A 267 -17.01 -8.24 -7.62
C THR A 267 -18.45 -8.74 -7.54
N ASN A 268 -19.43 -7.84 -7.58
CA ASN A 268 -20.84 -8.10 -7.27
C ASN A 268 -21.12 -8.57 -5.83
N HIS A 269 -20.11 -8.51 -4.95
CA HIS A 269 -20.33 -8.78 -3.53
C HIS A 269 -21.30 -7.75 -2.94
N GLU A 270 -22.33 -8.19 -2.21
CA GLU A 270 -23.31 -7.30 -1.59
C GLU A 270 -23.70 -7.76 -0.18
N THR A 271 -24.05 -6.79 0.67
CA THR A 271 -24.54 -7.04 2.02
C THR A 271 -25.73 -6.14 2.35
N GLY A 272 -26.64 -6.66 3.18
CA GLY A 272 -27.75 -5.90 3.76
C GLY A 272 -27.39 -5.20 5.08
N ASN A 273 -26.27 -5.53 5.71
CA ASN A 273 -25.85 -4.95 6.98
C ASN A 273 -25.08 -3.63 6.77
N THR A 274 -25.81 -2.60 6.36
CA THR A 274 -25.21 -1.29 6.05
C THR A 274 -24.58 -0.62 7.27
N SER A 275 -25.12 -0.86 8.48
CA SER A 275 -24.57 -0.29 9.70
C SER A 275 -23.22 -0.86 10.06
N ALA A 276 -23.03 -2.17 9.95
CA ALA A 276 -21.74 -2.80 10.20
C ALA A 276 -20.66 -2.29 9.24
N VAL A 277 -20.99 -2.19 7.94
CA VAL A 277 -20.05 -1.65 6.94
C VAL A 277 -19.64 -0.22 7.25
N LEU A 278 -20.59 0.66 7.57
CA LEU A 278 -20.31 2.05 7.95
C LEU A 278 -19.56 2.17 9.29
N ASP A 279 -19.60 1.14 10.12
CA ASP A 279 -18.83 1.01 11.35
C ASP A 279 -17.50 0.23 11.17
N GLY A 280 -17.10 -0.03 9.93
CA GLY A 280 -15.76 -0.53 9.60
C GLY A 280 -15.69 -2.00 9.19
N ASP A 281 -16.80 -2.72 9.04
CA ASP A 281 -16.81 -4.11 8.56
C ASP A 281 -16.65 -4.17 7.02
N LEU A 282 -15.40 -4.03 6.56
CA LEU A 282 -15.05 -3.95 5.13
C LEU A 282 -14.33 -5.20 4.61
N ASP A 283 -13.96 -6.12 5.49
CA ASP A 283 -13.08 -7.24 5.15
C ASP A 283 -13.58 -8.08 3.99
N ASP A 284 -14.88 -8.41 3.97
CA ASP A 284 -15.45 -9.25 2.92
C ASP A 284 -15.43 -8.56 1.55
N PHE A 285 -15.61 -7.24 1.51
CA PHE A 285 -15.47 -6.46 0.28
C PHE A 285 -14.02 -6.46 -0.22
N MET A 286 -13.07 -6.16 0.66
CA MET A 286 -11.64 -6.15 0.32
C MET A 286 -11.15 -7.54 -0.10
N LYS A 287 -11.52 -8.59 0.65
CA LYS A 287 -11.20 -9.99 0.32
C LYS A 287 -11.75 -10.38 -1.05
N SER A 288 -12.99 -10.01 -1.35
CA SER A 288 -13.63 -10.29 -2.65
C SER A 288 -12.90 -9.57 -3.79
N SER A 289 -12.51 -8.31 -3.59
CA SER A 289 -11.80 -7.50 -4.58
C SER A 289 -10.39 -8.04 -4.83
N LEU A 290 -9.65 -8.38 -3.77
CA LEU A 290 -8.32 -8.98 -3.88
C LEU A 290 -8.36 -10.36 -4.60
N LYS A 291 -9.34 -11.20 -4.29
CA LYS A 291 -9.54 -12.50 -4.99
C LYS A 291 -9.90 -12.32 -6.46
N ALA A 292 -10.62 -11.26 -6.81
CA ALA A 292 -10.96 -10.93 -8.19
C ALA A 292 -9.81 -10.27 -8.96
N GLY A 293 -8.74 -9.84 -8.28
CA GLY A 293 -7.60 -9.17 -8.88
C GLY A 293 -7.89 -7.72 -9.35
N VAL A 294 -8.81 -7.05 -8.67
CA VAL A 294 -9.26 -5.67 -8.99
C VAL A 294 -8.95 -4.71 -7.85
#